data_56fac1e25da2b22cc8a16044971bc3fa
#
_entry.id   56fac1e25da2b22cc8a16044971bc3fa
#
_cell.length_a   1.000
_cell.length_b   1.000
_cell.length_c   1.000
_cell.angle_alpha   90.00
_cell.angle_beta   90.00
_cell.angle_gamma   90.00
#
_symmetry.space_group_name_H-M   'P 1'
#
loop_
_entity.id
_entity.type
_entity.pdbx_description
1 polymer ?
#
loop_
_entity_poly.entity_id
_entity_poly.type
_entity_poly.pdbx_seq_one_letter_code
_entity_poly.pdbx_strand_id
1 'polypeptide(L)'
;LHVRSRRQRQMCIRDSIRYARENKIPMFGICLGMQMAVVEFARHVAGLEGANSTEFVPDGPYSVIDIMDDQKDITEKGGTMRLGLYPCKLAPDSKCASIYNDSLIYERHRHRWEFNNAFRAKLTECGLKIAGISPDERLVEIIELADHPWFVGVQFHPEFKSRPNKPQKLFADFIKASVENHEKNSTQQS
;
A
#
# COMPACT_ATOMS: atom_id res chain seq x y z
N LEU A 1 -9.78 -24.36 10.54
CA LEU A 1 -8.94 -23.54 11.43
C LEU A 1 -8.17 -22.45 10.68
N HIS A 2 -7.51 -22.78 9.54
CA HIS A 2 -6.68 -21.80 8.81
C HIS A 2 -7.47 -20.64 8.17
N VAL A 3 -8.70 -20.85 7.71
CA VAL A 3 -9.53 -19.80 7.08
C VAL A 3 -9.99 -18.75 8.10
N ARG A 4 -10.37 -19.16 9.30
CA ARG A 4 -10.73 -18.24 10.40
C ARG A 4 -9.54 -17.39 10.84
N SER A 5 -8.37 -17.99 10.95
CA SER A 5 -7.13 -17.29 11.32
C SER A 5 -6.72 -16.24 10.27
N ARG A 6 -6.87 -16.51 8.96
CA ARG A 6 -6.59 -15.54 7.90
C ARG A 6 -7.55 -14.34 7.93
N ARG A 7 -8.86 -14.58 8.06
CA ARG A 7 -9.87 -13.52 8.17
C ARG A 7 -9.67 -12.65 9.41
N GLN A 8 -9.35 -13.25 10.54
CA GLN A 8 -9.08 -12.52 11.78
C GLN A 8 -7.83 -11.64 11.65
N ARG A 9 -6.75 -12.16 11.06
CA ARG A 9 -5.53 -11.39 10.81
C ARG A 9 -5.79 -10.21 9.87
N GLN A 10 -6.54 -10.40 8.79
CA GLN A 10 -6.94 -9.36 7.87
C GLN A 10 -7.76 -8.26 8.57
N MET A 11 -8.69 -8.65 9.43
CA MET A 11 -9.46 -7.71 10.25
C MET A 11 -8.56 -6.87 11.14
N CYS A 12 -7.66 -7.50 11.90
CA CYS A 12 -6.73 -6.80 12.77
C CYS A 12 -5.82 -5.83 12.01
N ILE A 13 -5.30 -6.22 10.86
CA ILE A 13 -4.48 -5.35 10.00
C ILE A 13 -5.29 -4.13 9.57
N ARG A 14 -6.50 -4.33 9.06
CA ARG A 14 -7.36 -3.24 8.59
C ARG A 14 -7.77 -2.29 9.72
N ASP A 15 -8.12 -2.82 10.88
CA ASP A 15 -8.49 -2.01 12.05
C ASP A 15 -7.30 -1.18 12.56
N SER A 16 -6.09 -1.74 12.53
CA SER A 16 -4.84 -1.01 12.85
C SER A 16 -4.57 0.10 11.84
N ILE A 17 -4.77 -0.17 10.54
CA ILE A 17 -4.62 0.84 9.48
C ILE A 17 -5.64 1.97 9.65
N ARG A 18 -6.89 1.63 9.94
CA ARG A 18 -7.94 2.62 10.22
C ARG A 18 -7.57 3.49 11.41
N TYR A 19 -7.14 2.88 12.50
CA TYR A 19 -6.71 3.61 13.69
C TYR A 19 -5.55 4.56 13.40
N ALA A 20 -4.54 4.11 12.66
CA ALA A 20 -3.40 4.94 12.28
C ALA A 20 -3.83 6.12 11.38
N ARG A 21 -4.71 5.88 10.39
CA ARG A 21 -5.23 6.91 9.51
C ARG A 21 -6.04 7.97 10.27
N GLU A 22 -6.98 7.55 11.11
CA GLU A 22 -7.88 8.46 11.83
C GLU A 22 -7.14 9.25 12.92
N ASN A 23 -6.14 8.65 13.56
CA ASN A 23 -5.35 9.30 14.63
C ASN A 23 -4.04 9.93 14.14
N LYS A 24 -3.82 10.02 12.82
CA LYS A 24 -2.63 10.65 12.23
C LYS A 24 -1.31 10.03 12.72
N ILE A 25 -1.31 8.73 13.00
CA ILE A 25 -0.13 7.98 13.41
C ILE A 25 0.62 7.51 12.15
N PRO A 26 1.93 7.73 12.03
CA PRO A 26 2.70 7.26 10.87
C PRO A 26 2.46 5.79 10.58
N MET A 27 2.16 5.48 9.32
CA MET A 27 1.80 4.13 8.86
C MET A 27 2.56 3.75 7.59
N PHE A 28 3.18 2.58 7.62
CA PHE A 28 3.86 2.00 6.48
C PHE A 28 3.26 0.64 6.09
N GLY A 29 2.59 0.58 4.95
CA GLY A 29 2.00 -0.64 4.41
C GLY A 29 2.88 -1.27 3.33
N ILE A 30 3.41 -2.48 3.56
CA ILE A 30 4.25 -3.20 2.61
C ILE A 30 3.46 -4.37 2.01
N CYS A 31 3.43 -4.48 0.69
CA CYS A 31 2.77 -5.52 -0.08
C CYS A 31 1.30 -5.72 0.36
N LEU A 32 0.98 -6.76 1.12
CA LEU A 32 -0.35 -6.96 1.71
C LEU A 32 -0.79 -5.77 2.58
N GLY A 33 0.15 -5.08 3.24
CA GLY A 33 -0.15 -3.88 4.02
C GLY A 33 -0.68 -2.74 3.17
N MET A 34 -0.13 -2.50 1.99
CA MET A 34 -0.68 -1.56 1.02
C MET A 34 -2.07 -2.00 0.55
N GLN A 35 -2.23 -3.26 0.18
CA GLN A 35 -3.52 -3.79 -0.30
C GLN A 35 -4.61 -3.62 0.77
N MET A 36 -4.30 -3.89 2.02
CA MET A 36 -5.25 -3.68 3.14
C MET A 36 -5.52 -2.20 3.40
N ALA A 37 -4.55 -1.32 3.15
CA ALA A 37 -4.77 0.14 3.22
C ALA A 37 -5.74 0.61 2.13
N VAL A 38 -5.63 0.10 0.92
CA VAL A 38 -6.60 0.37 -0.17
C VAL A 38 -7.99 -0.13 0.21
N VAL A 39 -8.11 -1.36 0.74
CA VAL A 39 -9.38 -1.93 1.19
C VAL A 39 -10.00 -1.12 2.32
N GLU A 40 -9.21 -0.70 3.30
CA GLU A 40 -9.66 0.15 4.41
C GLU A 40 -10.18 1.48 3.92
N PHE A 41 -9.40 2.16 3.09
CA PHE A 41 -9.74 3.46 2.50
C PHE A 41 -11.01 3.37 1.64
N ALA A 42 -11.11 2.35 0.80
CA ALA A 42 -12.28 2.10 -0.02
C ALA A 42 -13.56 1.97 0.80
N ARG A 43 -13.50 1.25 1.92
CA ARG A 43 -14.66 1.03 2.80
C ARG A 43 -15.06 2.27 3.59
N HIS A 44 -14.09 2.92 4.22
CA HIS A 44 -14.37 3.90 5.26
C HIS A 44 -14.25 5.36 4.79
N VAL A 45 -13.61 5.59 3.64
CA VAL A 45 -13.48 6.93 3.07
C VAL A 45 -14.26 7.04 1.76
N ALA A 46 -14.12 6.08 0.85
CA ALA A 46 -14.81 6.12 -0.44
C ALA A 46 -16.23 5.54 -0.41
N GLY A 47 -16.70 5.01 0.73
CA GLY A 47 -18.06 4.51 0.91
C GLY A 47 -18.35 3.19 0.15
N LEU A 48 -17.33 2.45 -0.26
CA LEU A 48 -17.48 1.16 -0.95
C LEU A 48 -17.65 0.04 0.09
N GLU A 49 -18.81 -0.05 0.69
CA GLU A 49 -19.10 -1.04 1.70
C GLU A 49 -18.89 -2.47 1.16
N GLY A 50 -18.16 -3.30 1.90
CA GLY A 50 -17.82 -4.66 1.45
C GLY A 50 -16.58 -4.75 0.53
N ALA A 51 -15.93 -3.63 0.16
CA ALA A 51 -14.70 -3.64 -0.65
C ALA A 51 -13.66 -4.61 -0.09
N ASN A 52 -13.02 -5.40 -0.95
CA ASN A 52 -12.05 -6.41 -0.53
C ASN A 52 -11.05 -6.76 -1.65
N SER A 53 -10.16 -7.67 -1.35
CA SER A 53 -9.32 -8.37 -2.32
C SER A 53 -10.00 -9.66 -2.76
N THR A 54 -9.92 -10.01 -4.04
CA THR A 54 -10.37 -11.31 -4.57
C THR A 54 -9.58 -12.47 -3.99
N GLU A 55 -8.41 -12.24 -3.40
CA GLU A 55 -7.68 -13.26 -2.65
C GLU A 55 -8.49 -13.81 -1.47
N PHE A 56 -9.30 -12.97 -0.82
CA PHE A 56 -10.03 -13.31 0.40
C PHE A 56 -11.52 -13.46 0.18
N VAL A 57 -12.09 -12.67 -0.74
CA VAL A 57 -13.51 -12.68 -1.11
C VAL A 57 -13.62 -12.60 -2.63
N PRO A 58 -13.56 -13.75 -3.34
CA PRO A 58 -13.56 -13.78 -4.80
C PRO A 58 -14.76 -13.08 -5.44
N ASP A 59 -15.94 -13.22 -4.84
CA ASP A 59 -17.21 -12.69 -5.35
C ASP A 59 -17.69 -11.47 -4.55
N GLY A 60 -16.77 -10.66 -4.05
CA GLY A 60 -17.10 -9.44 -3.29
C GLY A 60 -17.70 -8.34 -4.18
N PRO A 61 -18.52 -7.42 -3.61
CA PRO A 61 -19.19 -6.37 -4.38
C PRO A 61 -18.21 -5.37 -5.01
N TYR A 62 -17.06 -5.15 -4.40
CA TYR A 62 -16.04 -4.23 -4.86
C TYR A 62 -14.65 -4.85 -4.67
N SER A 63 -14.13 -5.44 -5.74
CA SER A 63 -12.80 -6.06 -5.77
C SER A 63 -11.73 -5.02 -6.04
N VAL A 64 -11.43 -4.17 -5.03
CA VAL A 64 -10.45 -3.06 -5.14
C VAL A 64 -9.00 -3.55 -5.26
N ILE A 65 -8.76 -4.80 -4.90
CA ILE A 65 -7.53 -5.55 -5.15
C ILE A 65 -7.91 -6.82 -5.89
N ASP A 66 -7.32 -7.06 -7.07
CA ASP A 66 -7.66 -8.17 -7.95
C ASP A 66 -6.42 -8.72 -8.68
N ILE A 67 -6.58 -9.88 -9.31
CA ILE A 67 -5.60 -10.42 -10.25
C ILE A 67 -5.81 -9.69 -11.59
N MET A 68 -4.72 -9.35 -12.26
CA MET A 68 -4.79 -8.72 -13.59
C MET A 68 -5.44 -9.65 -14.63
N ASP A 69 -6.15 -9.07 -15.59
CA ASP A 69 -6.89 -9.83 -16.61
C ASP A 69 -5.99 -10.74 -17.44
N ASP A 70 -4.77 -10.29 -17.76
CA ASP A 70 -3.75 -11.07 -18.46
C ASP A 70 -3.18 -12.25 -17.64
N GLN A 71 -3.51 -12.33 -16.34
CA GLN A 71 -3.11 -13.41 -15.43
C GLN A 71 -4.26 -14.38 -15.10
N LYS A 72 -5.50 -14.02 -15.45
CA LYS A 72 -6.69 -14.85 -15.13
C LYS A 72 -6.75 -16.17 -15.91
N ASP A 73 -6.19 -16.18 -17.12
CA ASP A 73 -6.22 -17.35 -18.03
C ASP A 73 -5.02 -18.30 -17.85
N ILE A 74 -4.09 -18.00 -16.94
CA ILE A 74 -2.92 -18.85 -16.71
C ILE A 74 -3.26 -19.93 -15.69
N THR A 75 -3.35 -21.16 -16.16
CA THR A 75 -3.65 -22.36 -15.35
C THR A 75 -2.54 -22.75 -14.38
N GLU A 76 -1.29 -22.37 -14.64
CA GLU A 76 -0.15 -22.58 -13.74
C GLU A 76 0.05 -21.43 -12.77
N LYS A 77 -0.35 -21.61 -11.52
CA LYS A 77 -0.27 -20.60 -10.44
C LYS A 77 1.11 -19.98 -10.23
N GLY A 78 2.20 -20.62 -10.65
CA GLY A 78 3.57 -20.09 -10.59
C GLY A 78 3.86 -18.99 -11.61
N GLY A 79 3.22 -19.00 -12.78
CA GLY A 79 3.45 -18.04 -13.86
C GLY A 79 2.77 -16.67 -13.68
N THR A 80 1.87 -16.54 -12.69
CA THR A 80 1.15 -15.28 -12.43
C THR A 80 1.79 -14.40 -11.36
N MET A 81 2.88 -14.85 -10.76
CA MET A 81 3.55 -14.09 -9.70
C MET A 81 4.48 -13.05 -10.29
N ARG A 82 4.28 -11.80 -9.91
CA ARG A 82 5.23 -10.74 -10.19
C ARG A 82 6.42 -10.88 -9.23
N LEU A 83 7.53 -11.37 -9.74
CA LEU A 83 8.71 -11.72 -8.97
C LEU A 83 9.96 -11.05 -9.55
N GLY A 84 10.72 -10.35 -8.73
CA GLY A 84 11.97 -9.74 -9.14
C GLY A 84 11.99 -8.23 -9.05
N LEU A 85 12.94 -7.61 -9.75
CA LEU A 85 13.19 -6.17 -9.76
C LEU A 85 12.39 -5.50 -10.88
N TYR A 86 11.56 -4.53 -10.52
CA TYR A 86 10.74 -3.77 -11.47
C TYR A 86 10.88 -2.26 -11.27
N PRO A 87 10.77 -1.48 -12.36
CA PRO A 87 10.77 -0.04 -12.30
C PRO A 87 9.43 0.51 -11.76
N CYS A 88 9.52 1.60 -11.00
CA CYS A 88 8.39 2.38 -10.54
C CYS A 88 8.66 3.86 -10.78
N LYS A 89 7.80 4.52 -11.55
CA LYS A 89 7.81 5.96 -11.82
C LYS A 89 7.10 6.68 -10.68
N LEU A 90 7.77 7.61 -10.05
CA LEU A 90 7.25 8.38 -8.92
C LEU A 90 6.53 9.65 -9.38
N ALA A 91 5.42 9.97 -8.74
CA ALA A 91 4.75 11.25 -8.93
C ALA A 91 5.62 12.37 -8.33
N PRO A 92 5.92 13.43 -9.10
CA PRO A 92 6.90 14.46 -8.68
C PRO A 92 6.56 15.16 -7.37
N ASP A 93 5.27 15.32 -7.07
CA ASP A 93 4.72 15.97 -5.89
C ASP A 93 4.49 15.00 -4.72
N SER A 94 4.94 13.75 -4.83
CA SER A 94 4.77 12.73 -3.80
C SER A 94 5.84 12.83 -2.71
N LYS A 95 5.48 12.38 -1.51
CA LYS A 95 6.42 12.18 -0.40
C LYS A 95 7.52 11.20 -0.81
N CYS A 96 7.17 10.11 -1.48
CA CYS A 96 8.13 9.13 -1.95
C CYS A 96 9.14 9.71 -2.93
N ALA A 97 8.73 10.59 -3.87
CA ALA A 97 9.68 11.26 -4.75
C ALA A 97 10.71 12.10 -3.98
N SER A 98 10.26 12.83 -2.95
CA SER A 98 11.15 13.59 -2.06
C SER A 98 12.10 12.69 -1.28
N ILE A 99 11.61 11.57 -0.72
CA ILE A 99 12.41 10.61 0.07
C ILE A 99 13.47 9.94 -0.80
N TYR A 100 13.10 9.48 -2.00
CA TYR A 100 14.04 8.85 -2.91
C TYR A 100 14.96 9.85 -3.58
N ASN A 101 14.54 11.11 -3.73
CA ASN A 101 15.18 12.13 -4.55
C ASN A 101 15.46 11.61 -5.97
N ASP A 102 14.45 11.02 -6.57
CA ASP A 102 14.49 10.38 -7.88
C ASP A 102 13.08 10.36 -8.47
N SER A 103 12.97 10.27 -9.80
CA SER A 103 11.70 10.12 -10.52
C SER A 103 11.41 8.69 -10.93
N LEU A 104 12.43 7.82 -10.96
CA LEU A 104 12.33 6.42 -11.34
C LEU A 104 13.15 5.56 -10.37
N ILE A 105 12.49 4.65 -9.71
CA ILE A 105 13.12 3.70 -8.79
C ILE A 105 12.95 2.27 -9.27
N TYR A 106 13.78 1.38 -8.76
CA TYR A 106 13.70 -0.06 -9.03
C TYR A 106 13.57 -0.79 -7.71
N GLU A 107 12.46 -1.50 -7.52
CA GLU A 107 12.19 -2.23 -6.28
C GLU A 107 11.80 -3.68 -6.54
N ARG A 108 11.98 -4.54 -5.53
CA ARG A 108 11.71 -5.97 -5.66
C ARG A 108 10.28 -6.31 -5.29
N HIS A 109 9.63 -7.12 -6.13
CA HIS A 109 8.25 -7.57 -5.98
C HIS A 109 8.17 -9.08 -5.71
N ARG A 110 7.13 -9.46 -4.97
CA ARG A 110 6.74 -10.86 -4.75
C ARG A 110 5.24 -10.90 -4.41
N HIS A 111 4.41 -10.69 -5.41
CA HIS A 111 2.95 -10.70 -5.23
C HIS A 111 2.24 -11.10 -6.52
N ARG A 112 0.94 -11.38 -6.41
CA ARG A 112 0.07 -11.77 -7.52
C ARG A 112 -1.09 -10.80 -7.67
N TRP A 113 -1.66 -10.34 -6.56
CA TRP A 113 -2.76 -9.39 -6.54
C TRP A 113 -2.26 -7.97 -6.64
N GLU A 114 -3.01 -7.15 -7.36
CA GLU A 114 -2.68 -5.77 -7.70
C GLU A 114 -3.85 -4.84 -7.36
N PHE A 115 -3.58 -3.56 -7.28
CA PHE A 115 -4.59 -2.53 -7.20
C PHE A 115 -5.47 -2.57 -8.46
N ASN A 116 -6.80 -2.65 -8.28
CA ASN A 116 -7.73 -2.68 -9.40
C ASN A 116 -8.00 -1.28 -9.94
N ASN A 117 -7.53 -1.00 -11.16
CA ASN A 117 -7.64 0.30 -11.81
C ASN A 117 -9.09 0.75 -12.06
N ALA A 118 -10.08 -0.15 -12.07
CA ALA A 118 -11.50 0.22 -12.17
C ALA A 118 -11.94 1.15 -11.03
N PHE A 119 -11.26 1.10 -9.89
CA PHE A 119 -11.54 1.94 -8.73
C PHE A 119 -10.60 3.13 -8.58
N ARG A 120 -9.58 3.27 -9.46
CA ARG A 120 -8.54 4.29 -9.35
C ARG A 120 -9.11 5.71 -9.30
N ALA A 121 -9.98 6.07 -10.23
CA ALA A 121 -10.60 7.39 -10.27
C ALA A 121 -11.40 7.67 -8.99
N LYS A 122 -12.27 6.74 -8.58
CA LYS A 122 -13.10 6.89 -7.38
C LYS A 122 -12.28 7.08 -6.11
N LEU A 123 -11.23 6.28 -5.93
CA LEU A 123 -10.38 6.37 -4.73
C LEU A 123 -9.54 7.65 -4.74
N THR A 124 -9.07 8.09 -5.90
CA THR A 124 -8.32 9.34 -6.05
C THR A 124 -9.20 10.57 -5.77
N GLU A 125 -10.44 10.60 -6.27
CA GLU A 125 -11.42 11.64 -5.95
C GLU A 125 -11.70 11.77 -4.44
N CYS A 126 -11.61 10.63 -3.71
CA CYS A 126 -11.76 10.60 -2.26
C CYS A 126 -10.48 10.97 -1.49
N GLY A 127 -9.38 11.29 -2.17
CA GLY A 127 -8.12 11.74 -1.55
C GLY A 127 -7.01 10.70 -1.44
N LEU A 128 -7.16 9.50 -2.04
CA LEU A 128 -6.05 8.55 -2.16
C LEU A 128 -5.09 9.05 -3.24
N LYS A 129 -3.86 9.35 -2.88
CA LYS A 129 -2.84 9.77 -3.83
C LYS A 129 -2.12 8.55 -4.41
N ILE A 130 -2.06 8.47 -5.74
CA ILE A 130 -1.22 7.52 -6.45
C ILE A 130 0.16 8.13 -6.59
N ALA A 131 1.09 7.67 -5.77
CA ALA A 131 2.44 8.23 -5.64
C ALA A 131 3.49 7.51 -6.50
N GLY A 132 3.19 6.29 -6.95
CA GLY A 132 4.06 5.52 -7.83
C GLY A 132 3.26 4.57 -8.72
N ILE A 133 3.72 4.44 -9.97
CA ILE A 133 3.10 3.59 -10.99
C ILE A 133 4.18 2.87 -11.81
N SER A 134 3.82 1.75 -12.44
CA SER A 134 4.67 1.13 -13.46
C SER A 134 4.87 2.10 -14.64
N PRO A 135 5.99 2.01 -15.39
CA PRO A 135 6.26 2.93 -16.51
C PRO A 135 5.21 2.92 -17.61
N ASP A 136 4.51 1.81 -17.81
CA ASP A 136 3.37 1.64 -18.73
C ASP A 136 2.04 2.14 -18.12
N GLU A 137 2.07 2.70 -16.91
CA GLU A 137 0.95 3.26 -16.14
C GLU A 137 -0.18 2.28 -15.78
N ARG A 138 0.06 0.99 -16.00
CA ARG A 138 -0.93 -0.07 -15.74
C ARG A 138 -1.05 -0.48 -14.29
N LEU A 139 0.03 -0.34 -13.50
CA LEU A 139 0.10 -0.83 -12.13
C LEU A 139 0.31 0.31 -11.14
N VAL A 140 -0.44 0.27 -10.06
CA VAL A 140 -0.25 1.17 -8.91
C VAL A 140 0.73 0.52 -7.95
N GLU A 141 1.87 1.16 -7.76
CA GLU A 141 2.99 0.65 -6.97
C GLU A 141 3.08 1.29 -5.58
N ILE A 142 2.65 2.57 -5.48
CA ILE A 142 2.72 3.34 -4.25
C ILE A 142 1.45 4.16 -4.09
N ILE A 143 0.91 4.15 -2.88
CA ILE A 143 -0.18 5.03 -2.44
C ILE A 143 0.26 5.90 -1.27
N GLU A 144 -0.29 7.10 -1.18
CA GLU A 144 -0.10 8.04 -0.08
C GLU A 144 -1.44 8.70 0.31
N LEU A 145 -1.51 9.23 1.52
CA LEU A 145 -2.56 10.17 1.93
C LEU A 145 -1.94 11.56 2.12
N ALA A 146 -2.38 12.53 1.31
CA ALA A 146 -1.85 13.88 1.32
C ALA A 146 -2.05 14.59 2.68
N ASP A 147 -3.22 14.40 3.29
CA ASP A 147 -3.60 15.02 4.57
C ASP A 147 -3.06 14.28 5.78
N HIS A 148 -2.15 13.31 5.60
CA HIS A 148 -1.58 12.53 6.67
C HIS A 148 -0.09 12.86 6.85
N PRO A 149 0.41 13.01 8.08
CA PRO A 149 1.82 13.32 8.34
C PRO A 149 2.76 12.30 7.69
N TRP A 150 2.45 11.02 7.78
CA TRP A 150 3.18 9.96 7.10
C TRP A 150 2.29 8.71 6.90
N PHE A 151 1.74 8.53 5.72
CA PHE A 151 0.96 7.35 5.34
C PHE A 151 1.36 6.91 3.95
N VAL A 152 2.12 5.82 3.88
CA VAL A 152 2.66 5.29 2.63
C VAL A 152 2.36 3.80 2.54
N GLY A 153 1.81 3.38 1.42
CA GLY A 153 1.66 1.97 1.04
C GLY A 153 2.47 1.66 -0.21
N VAL A 154 3.25 0.58 -0.19
CA VAL A 154 4.04 0.13 -1.33
C VAL A 154 3.72 -1.32 -1.67
N GLN A 155 3.61 -1.63 -2.98
CA GLN A 155 3.32 -2.99 -3.45
C GLN A 155 4.56 -3.88 -3.43
N PHE A 156 5.73 -3.27 -3.57
CA PHE A 156 7.02 -3.95 -3.51
C PHE A 156 7.49 -4.20 -2.07
N HIS A 157 8.65 -4.86 -1.95
CA HIS A 157 9.28 -5.26 -0.69
C HIS A 157 10.60 -4.49 -0.47
N PRO A 158 10.58 -3.29 0.11
CA PRO A 158 11.77 -2.47 0.32
C PRO A 158 12.79 -3.13 1.26
N GLU A 159 12.36 -4.06 2.12
CA GLU A 159 13.23 -4.82 3.02
C GLU A 159 14.30 -5.63 2.27
N PHE A 160 14.04 -6.06 1.04
CA PHE A 160 15.03 -6.79 0.24
C PHE A 160 16.23 -5.94 -0.20
N LYS A 161 16.13 -4.63 -0.09
CA LYS A 161 17.21 -3.68 -0.40
C LYS A 161 17.77 -2.98 0.85
N SER A 162 17.22 -3.25 2.02
CA SER A 162 17.67 -2.67 3.28
C SER A 162 18.82 -3.48 3.88
N ARG A 163 19.77 -2.79 4.49
CA ARG A 163 20.93 -3.37 5.20
C ARG A 163 21.18 -2.60 6.49
N PRO A 164 21.78 -3.22 7.53
CA PRO A 164 22.05 -2.53 8.81
C PRO A 164 22.84 -1.22 8.67
N ASN A 165 23.82 -1.21 7.78
CA ASN A 165 24.68 -0.03 7.52
C ASN A 165 24.18 0.86 6.37
N LYS A 166 23.09 0.47 5.70
CA LYS A 166 22.45 1.23 4.61
C LYS A 166 20.97 0.95 4.61
N PRO A 167 20.19 1.51 5.57
CA PRO A 167 18.75 1.31 5.61
C PRO A 167 18.11 1.86 4.34
N GLN A 168 17.08 1.17 3.86
CA GLN A 168 16.31 1.63 2.72
C GLN A 168 15.59 2.94 3.11
N LYS A 169 15.54 3.89 2.19
CA LYS A 169 15.13 5.28 2.44
C LYS A 169 13.74 5.41 3.09
N LEU A 170 12.77 4.59 2.67
CA LEU A 170 11.42 4.63 3.23
C LEU A 170 11.39 4.19 4.71
N PHE A 171 12.21 3.20 5.11
CA PHE A 171 12.31 2.83 6.53
C PHE A 171 12.92 3.94 7.36
N ALA A 172 14.00 4.56 6.87
CA ALA A 172 14.65 5.65 7.59
C ALA A 172 13.70 6.83 7.81
N ASP A 173 12.96 7.23 6.78
CA ASP A 173 12.01 8.34 6.85
C ASP A 173 10.77 8.00 7.70
N PHE A 174 10.26 6.77 7.60
CA PHE A 174 9.18 6.28 8.47
C PHE A 174 9.54 6.33 9.96
N ILE A 175 10.75 5.87 10.32
CA ILE A 175 11.21 5.93 11.71
C ILE A 175 11.35 7.38 12.17
N LYS A 176 11.93 8.27 11.32
CA LYS A 176 12.00 9.70 11.61
C LYS A 176 10.62 10.29 11.89
N ALA A 177 9.65 10.07 11.01
CA ALA A 177 8.28 10.53 11.20
C ALA A 177 7.62 9.97 12.47
N SER A 178 7.93 8.73 12.83
CA SER A 178 7.42 8.08 14.05
C SER A 178 7.98 8.72 15.32
N VAL A 179 9.27 9.06 15.33
CA VAL A 179 9.91 9.79 16.45
C VAL A 179 9.30 11.18 16.59
N GLU A 180 9.20 11.94 15.50
CA GLU A 180 8.59 13.28 15.49
C GLU A 180 7.13 13.25 15.98
N ASN A 181 6.37 12.23 15.61
CA ASN A 181 5.00 12.05 16.08
C ASN A 181 4.94 11.76 17.59
N HIS A 182 5.85 10.94 18.09
CA HIS A 182 5.95 10.64 19.52
C HIS A 182 6.28 11.90 20.34
N GLU A 183 7.26 12.67 19.93
CA GLU A 183 7.69 13.92 20.60
C GLU A 183 6.56 14.94 20.65
N LYS A 184 5.83 15.15 19.55
CA LYS A 184 4.67 16.05 19.50
C LYS A 184 3.57 15.66 20.49
N ASN A 185 3.26 14.37 20.55
CA ASN A 185 2.21 13.87 21.44
C ASN A 185 2.62 13.92 22.92
N SER A 186 3.90 13.73 23.23
CA SER A 186 4.43 13.84 24.60
C SER A 186 4.39 15.27 25.12
N THR A 187 4.63 16.27 24.25
CA THR A 187 4.59 17.69 24.60
C THR A 187 3.16 18.20 24.82
N GLN A 188 2.14 17.57 24.25
CA GLN A 188 0.74 17.95 24.44
C GLN A 188 0.10 17.36 25.71
N GLN A 189 0.77 16.42 26.36
CA GLN A 189 0.30 15.77 27.60
C GLN A 189 0.97 16.35 28.87
N SER A 190 1.91 17.24 28.71
CA SER A 190 2.59 17.99 29.80
C SER A 190 2.02 19.40 29.93
#